data_6492d526767981d235dbe33f390d3d53
#
_entry.id   6492d526767981d235dbe33f390d3d53
#
_cell.length_a   1.000
_cell.length_b   1.000
_cell.length_c   1.000
_cell.angle_alpha   90.00
_cell.angle_beta   90.00
_cell.angle_gamma   90.00
#
_symmetry.space_group_name_H-M   'P 1'
#
loop_
_entity.id
_entity.type
_entity.pdbx_description
1 polymer ?
#
loop_
_entity_poly.entity_id
_entity_poly.type
_entity_poly.pdbx_seq_one_letter_code
_entity_poly.pdbx_strand_id
1 'polypeptide(L)'
;MSKTSPHVAAGPRVRRALALAALLAVLGACAHRDTIVLLPEKDGRETSVIVKRDDHQVVLDQPYAAVRQTPFGERAYVATPAEVDARFGAALGAQPARAASFTLYFVEGKNEFTDDSKRVVDGIFAEIARRPFPDVLVIGHTDALGSDQVNDALSRQRADTVRAELIRRGVASENIQAIGRGKRDPAVPTPDGVAEPRNRRVEIVVR
;
A
#
# COMPACT_ATOMS: atom_id res chain seq x y z
N MET A 1 -74.49 -7.91 17.68
CA MET A 1 -73.98 -6.66 18.30
C MET A 1 -72.58 -6.43 17.77
N SER A 2 -72.45 -5.59 16.73
CA SER A 2 -71.14 -5.28 16.05
C SER A 2 -70.65 -4.00 16.67
N LYS A 3 -69.43 -4.05 17.29
CA LYS A 3 -68.72 -2.87 17.82
C LYS A 3 -67.83 -2.30 16.71
N THR A 4 -68.30 -1.23 16.12
CA THR A 4 -67.48 -0.40 15.21
C THR A 4 -66.56 0.53 16.03
N SER A 5 -65.24 0.32 15.95
CA SER A 5 -64.27 1.22 16.57
C SER A 5 -64.13 2.50 15.72
N PRO A 6 -64.14 3.67 16.34
CA PRO A 6 -63.98 4.91 15.59
C PRO A 6 -62.49 5.10 15.15
N HIS A 7 -62.25 5.12 13.85
CA HIS A 7 -60.98 5.60 13.29
C HIS A 7 -60.91 7.13 13.45
N VAL A 8 -60.14 7.61 14.42
CA VAL A 8 -59.82 9.02 14.56
C VAL A 8 -58.82 9.39 13.46
N ALA A 9 -59.32 10.02 12.41
CA ALA A 9 -58.47 10.56 11.36
C ALA A 9 -57.69 11.77 11.89
N ALA A 10 -56.35 11.69 11.90
CA ALA A 10 -55.47 12.79 12.28
C ALA A 10 -55.72 14.02 11.40
N GLY A 11 -56.01 15.14 12.01
CA GLY A 11 -56.29 16.39 11.32
C GLY A 11 -55.12 16.93 10.49
N PRO A 12 -55.38 17.85 9.54
CA PRO A 12 -54.35 18.31 8.59
C PRO A 12 -53.12 18.95 9.25
N ARG A 13 -53.27 19.48 10.45
CA ARG A 13 -52.11 20.05 11.22
C ARG A 13 -51.19 18.96 11.75
N VAL A 14 -51.73 17.84 12.20
CA VAL A 14 -50.94 16.66 12.70
C VAL A 14 -50.24 15.99 11.55
N ARG A 15 -50.86 15.87 10.37
CA ARG A 15 -50.22 15.31 9.17
C ARG A 15 -49.08 16.19 8.67
N ARG A 16 -49.22 17.53 8.72
CA ARG A 16 -48.11 18.46 8.37
C ARG A 16 -46.97 18.41 9.36
N ALA A 17 -47.22 18.30 10.65
CA ALA A 17 -46.21 18.13 11.70
C ALA A 17 -45.44 16.82 11.56
N LEU A 18 -46.13 15.72 11.27
CA LEU A 18 -45.50 14.42 11.02
C LEU A 18 -44.66 14.39 9.73
N ALA A 19 -45.14 15.04 8.67
CA ALA A 19 -44.38 15.17 7.41
C ALA A 19 -43.12 16.02 7.60
N LEU A 20 -43.20 17.10 8.38
CA LEU A 20 -42.01 17.95 8.68
C LEU A 20 -41.00 17.22 9.56
N ALA A 21 -41.48 16.45 10.56
CA ALA A 21 -40.61 15.62 11.42
C ALA A 21 -39.92 14.50 10.62
N ALA A 22 -40.63 13.85 9.68
CA ALA A 22 -40.06 12.85 8.78
C ALA A 22 -39.00 13.47 7.83
N LEU A 23 -39.24 14.67 7.30
CA LEU A 23 -38.31 15.38 6.45
C LEU A 23 -37.04 15.79 7.20
N LEU A 24 -37.15 16.25 8.43
CA LEU A 24 -36.01 16.57 9.30
C LEU A 24 -35.21 15.32 9.70
N ALA A 25 -35.85 14.16 9.90
CA ALA A 25 -35.17 12.90 10.16
C ALA A 25 -34.36 12.39 8.96
N VAL A 26 -34.83 12.59 7.73
CA VAL A 26 -34.12 12.24 6.50
C VAL A 26 -32.92 13.15 6.26
N LEU A 27 -33.01 14.45 6.56
CA LEU A 27 -31.89 15.39 6.44
C LEU A 27 -30.78 15.16 7.47
N GLY A 28 -31.08 14.56 8.62
CA GLY A 28 -30.08 14.17 9.63
C GLY A 28 -29.29 12.89 9.31
N ALA A 29 -29.72 12.10 8.33
CA ALA A 29 -29.09 10.81 7.99
C ALA A 29 -27.75 10.94 7.24
N CYS A 30 -27.43 12.12 6.70
CA CYS A 30 -26.18 12.36 5.96
C CYS A 30 -25.06 13.00 6.81
N ALA A 31 -25.15 12.95 8.14
CA ALA A 31 -24.03 13.37 8.98
C ALA A 31 -22.87 12.40 8.75
N HIS A 32 -21.90 12.79 7.91
CA HIS A 32 -20.68 12.03 7.69
C HIS A 32 -19.97 11.85 9.03
N ARG A 33 -19.92 10.62 9.49
CA ARG A 33 -19.19 10.23 10.71
C ARG A 33 -17.87 9.60 10.29
N ASP A 34 -16.95 10.45 9.92
CA ASP A 34 -15.61 9.99 9.51
C ASP A 34 -14.91 9.37 10.73
N THR A 35 -14.27 8.26 10.49
CA THR A 35 -13.42 7.60 11.49
C THR A 35 -12.08 7.33 10.84
N ILE A 36 -11.02 7.81 11.46
CA ILE A 36 -9.63 7.59 11.06
C ILE A 36 -9.03 6.69 12.13
N VAL A 37 -8.36 5.61 11.71
CA VAL A 37 -7.71 4.64 12.61
C VAL A 37 -6.29 4.41 12.12
N LEU A 38 -5.33 4.47 13.03
CA LEU A 38 -3.95 4.06 12.77
C LEU A 38 -3.84 2.53 12.86
N LEU A 39 -3.59 1.88 11.76
CA LEU A 39 -3.37 0.44 11.73
C LEU A 39 -1.93 0.12 12.12
N PRO A 40 -1.68 -1.00 12.82
CA PRO A 40 -0.32 -1.45 13.09
C PRO A 40 0.41 -1.80 11.79
N GLU A 41 1.69 -1.41 11.70
CA GLU A 41 2.55 -1.86 10.61
C GLU A 41 2.88 -3.34 10.78
N LYS A 42 2.89 -4.09 9.65
CA LYS A 42 3.15 -5.54 9.66
C LYS A 42 4.59 -5.89 10.05
N ASP A 43 5.51 -4.96 9.87
CA ASP A 43 6.94 -5.09 10.21
C ASP A 43 7.26 -4.60 11.64
N GLY A 44 6.24 -4.20 12.40
CA GLY A 44 6.38 -3.77 13.79
C GLY A 44 6.96 -2.37 13.97
N ARG A 45 7.15 -1.59 12.89
CA ARG A 45 7.61 -0.20 13.01
C ARG A 45 6.55 0.66 13.70
N GLU A 46 7.00 1.50 14.60
CA GLU A 46 6.15 2.53 15.17
C GLU A 46 5.91 3.63 14.14
N THR A 47 4.66 3.96 13.92
CA THR A 47 4.23 5.02 13.02
C THR A 47 3.25 5.94 13.73
N SER A 48 3.16 7.16 13.26
CA SER A 48 2.17 8.12 13.76
C SER A 48 1.49 8.85 12.63
N VAL A 49 0.24 9.24 12.86
CA VAL A 49 -0.56 10.05 11.93
C VAL A 49 -1.08 11.27 12.68
N ILE A 50 -0.91 12.44 12.08
CA ILE A 50 -1.46 13.69 12.59
C ILE A 50 -2.73 13.99 11.79
N VAL A 51 -3.86 13.99 12.47
CA VAL A 51 -5.14 14.42 11.90
C VAL A 51 -5.35 15.89 12.22
N LYS A 52 -5.36 16.72 11.18
CA LYS A 52 -5.59 18.16 11.32
C LYS A 52 -6.96 18.53 10.78
N ARG A 53 -7.67 19.35 11.52
CA ARG A 53 -8.92 19.95 11.09
C ARG A 53 -9.05 21.36 11.67
N ASP A 54 -9.16 22.32 10.81
CA ASP A 54 -9.13 23.74 11.19
C ASP A 54 -7.94 24.03 12.11
N ASP A 55 -8.18 24.54 13.31
CA ASP A 55 -7.15 24.81 14.31
C ASP A 55 -6.89 23.64 15.30
N HIS A 56 -7.59 22.50 15.09
CA HIS A 56 -7.43 21.31 15.94
C HIS A 56 -6.49 20.28 15.30
N GLN A 57 -5.69 19.66 16.14
CA GLN A 57 -4.77 18.61 15.76
C GLN A 57 -4.85 17.45 16.75
N VAL A 58 -5.04 16.22 16.25
CA VAL A 58 -5.00 14.98 17.01
C VAL A 58 -3.87 14.13 16.50
N VAL A 59 -3.00 13.66 17.40
CA VAL A 59 -1.91 12.75 17.08
C VAL A 59 -2.35 11.32 17.40
N LEU A 60 -2.28 10.45 16.42
CA LEU A 60 -2.48 9.02 16.58
C LEU A 60 -1.09 8.38 16.52
N ASP A 61 -0.56 7.89 17.64
CA ASP A 61 0.83 7.45 17.83
C ASP A 61 0.97 6.02 18.34
N GLN A 62 -0.14 5.30 18.46
CA GLN A 62 -0.13 3.90 18.86
C GLN A 62 -1.06 3.05 17.97
N PRO A 63 -0.81 1.75 17.83
CA PRO A 63 -1.69 0.86 17.10
C PRO A 63 -3.15 0.97 17.53
N TYR A 64 -4.05 1.07 16.56
CA TYR A 64 -5.49 1.24 16.74
C TYR A 64 -5.93 2.57 17.38
N ALA A 65 -5.01 3.52 17.61
CA ALA A 65 -5.44 4.88 17.95
C ALA A 65 -6.36 5.41 16.85
N ALA A 66 -7.46 6.02 17.24
CA ALA A 66 -8.53 6.42 16.34
C ALA A 66 -9.11 7.78 16.73
N VAL A 67 -9.60 8.50 15.73
CA VAL A 67 -10.41 9.68 15.92
C VAL A 67 -11.71 9.53 15.16
N ARG A 68 -12.82 9.79 15.82
CA ARG A 68 -14.16 9.79 15.24
C ARG A 68 -14.73 11.19 15.25
N GLN A 69 -15.20 11.62 14.09
CA GLN A 69 -15.94 12.88 13.98
C GLN A 69 -17.37 12.67 14.45
N THR A 70 -17.86 13.61 15.24
CA THR A 70 -19.23 13.63 15.73
C THR A 70 -19.84 15.01 15.45
N PRO A 71 -21.17 15.19 15.48
CA PRO A 71 -21.80 16.50 15.35
C PRO A 71 -21.36 17.51 16.43
N PHE A 72 -20.80 17.03 17.54
CA PHE A 72 -20.37 17.84 18.69
C PHE A 72 -18.86 18.02 18.78
N GLY A 73 -18.09 17.60 17.75
CA GLY A 73 -16.63 17.69 17.71
C GLY A 73 -15.98 16.33 17.45
N GLU A 74 -14.71 16.24 17.81
CA GLU A 74 -13.88 15.06 17.60
C GLU A 74 -13.71 14.27 18.90
N ARG A 75 -13.68 12.95 18.78
CA ARG A 75 -13.42 12.05 19.91
C ARG A 75 -12.27 11.12 19.56
N ALA A 76 -11.15 11.29 20.25
CA ALA A 76 -10.03 10.34 20.20
C ALA A 76 -10.33 9.13 21.11
N TYR A 77 -9.93 7.94 20.66
CA TYR A 77 -10.08 6.68 21.40
C TYR A 77 -9.13 5.63 20.83
N VAL A 78 -9.04 4.47 21.47
CA VAL A 78 -8.34 3.31 20.93
C VAL A 78 -9.39 2.30 20.46
N ALA A 79 -9.41 2.00 19.16
CA ALA A 79 -10.34 1.04 18.58
C ALA A 79 -9.90 -0.40 18.91
N THR A 80 -10.84 -1.32 18.96
CA THR A 80 -10.50 -2.74 19.04
C THR A 80 -10.26 -3.32 17.64
N PRO A 81 -9.43 -4.39 17.49
CA PRO A 81 -9.30 -5.10 16.22
C PRO A 81 -10.64 -5.53 15.62
N ALA A 82 -11.56 -5.99 16.45
CA ALA A 82 -12.91 -6.39 16.03
C ALA A 82 -13.73 -5.21 15.49
N GLU A 83 -13.64 -4.02 16.08
CA GLU A 83 -14.29 -2.81 15.56
C GLU A 83 -13.70 -2.40 14.20
N VAL A 84 -12.38 -2.50 14.05
CA VAL A 84 -11.69 -2.20 12.79
C VAL A 84 -12.11 -3.17 11.71
N ASP A 85 -12.14 -4.48 12.01
CA ASP A 85 -12.57 -5.50 11.05
C ASP A 85 -14.04 -5.32 10.64
N ALA A 86 -14.92 -5.12 11.59
CA ALA A 86 -16.35 -4.90 11.31
C ALA A 86 -16.59 -3.66 10.42
N ARG A 87 -15.79 -2.62 10.55
CA ARG A 87 -15.99 -1.35 9.83
C ARG A 87 -15.20 -1.25 8.53
N PHE A 88 -13.97 -1.75 8.53
CA PHE A 88 -13.01 -1.58 7.43
C PHE A 88 -12.59 -2.91 6.80
N GLY A 89 -12.98 -4.07 7.36
CA GLY A 89 -12.53 -5.38 6.93
C GLY A 89 -12.75 -5.64 5.44
N ALA A 90 -13.91 -5.25 4.89
CA ALA A 90 -14.16 -5.37 3.46
C ALA A 90 -13.18 -4.52 2.61
N ALA A 91 -12.90 -3.29 3.02
CA ALA A 91 -11.96 -2.40 2.32
C ALA A 91 -10.52 -2.87 2.48
N LEU A 92 -10.15 -3.36 3.67
CA LEU A 92 -8.82 -3.90 3.94
C LEU A 92 -8.57 -5.19 3.17
N GLY A 93 -9.58 -6.06 3.06
CA GLY A 93 -9.51 -7.29 2.28
C GLY A 93 -9.49 -7.06 0.75
N ALA A 94 -10.00 -5.92 0.29
CA ALA A 94 -9.96 -5.53 -1.12
C ALA A 94 -8.64 -4.84 -1.51
N GLN A 95 -7.75 -4.54 -0.56
CA GLN A 95 -6.45 -3.95 -0.88
C GLN A 95 -5.59 -4.93 -1.69
N PRO A 96 -4.92 -4.46 -2.75
CA PRO A 96 -3.96 -5.28 -3.48
C PRO A 96 -2.83 -5.74 -2.55
N ALA A 97 -2.25 -6.90 -2.85
CA ALA A 97 -1.08 -7.38 -2.13
C ALA A 97 0.05 -6.33 -2.23
N ARG A 98 0.69 -6.05 -1.09
CA ARG A 98 1.86 -5.14 -1.06
C ARG A 98 2.93 -5.63 -2.03
N ALA A 99 3.68 -4.68 -2.61
CA ALA A 99 4.84 -5.02 -3.41
C ALA A 99 5.86 -5.82 -2.58
N ALA A 100 6.40 -6.86 -3.18
CA ALA A 100 7.52 -7.61 -2.63
C ALA A 100 8.80 -7.24 -3.39
N SER A 101 9.88 -7.00 -2.65
CA SER A 101 11.17 -6.62 -3.23
C SER A 101 12.22 -7.68 -2.93
N PHE A 102 13.00 -8.01 -3.95
CA PHE A 102 14.09 -8.97 -3.88
C PHE A 102 15.36 -8.32 -4.43
N THR A 103 16.51 -8.62 -3.84
CA THR A 103 17.79 -8.12 -4.30
C THR A 103 18.67 -9.28 -4.72
N LEU A 104 19.22 -9.19 -5.95
CA LEU A 104 20.16 -10.13 -6.50
C LEU A 104 21.52 -9.46 -6.71
N TYR A 105 22.59 -10.11 -6.29
CA TYR A 105 23.96 -9.67 -6.46
C TYR A 105 24.68 -10.51 -7.52
N PHE A 106 25.57 -9.86 -8.25
CA PHE A 106 26.42 -10.52 -9.25
C PHE A 106 27.79 -10.83 -8.68
N VAL A 107 28.39 -11.91 -9.19
CA VAL A 107 29.79 -12.20 -8.98
C VAL A 107 30.63 -11.12 -9.66
N GLU A 108 31.72 -10.70 -9.03
CA GLU A 108 32.59 -9.65 -9.55
C GLU A 108 33.11 -9.97 -10.94
N GLY A 109 33.01 -8.99 -11.86
CA GLY A 109 33.46 -9.13 -13.25
C GLY A 109 32.66 -10.14 -14.09
N LYS A 110 31.58 -10.72 -13.57
CA LYS A 110 30.73 -11.70 -14.28
C LYS A 110 29.27 -11.29 -14.34
N ASN A 111 28.55 -11.83 -15.30
CA ASN A 111 27.10 -11.73 -15.39
C ASN A 111 26.40 -12.96 -14.74
N GLU A 112 27.02 -13.53 -13.70
CA GLU A 112 26.50 -14.67 -12.93
C GLU A 112 26.03 -14.20 -11.56
N PHE A 113 24.93 -14.76 -11.08
CA PHE A 113 24.47 -14.49 -9.72
C PHE A 113 25.35 -15.17 -8.68
N THR A 114 25.50 -14.52 -7.53
CA THR A 114 26.06 -15.18 -6.34
C THR A 114 25.20 -16.35 -5.90
N ASP A 115 25.76 -17.32 -5.17
CA ASP A 115 24.98 -18.47 -4.71
C ASP A 115 23.85 -18.08 -3.75
N ASP A 116 24.02 -17.02 -2.96
CA ASP A 116 22.95 -16.44 -2.14
C ASP A 116 21.82 -15.92 -3.01
N SER A 117 22.14 -15.20 -4.08
CA SER A 117 21.14 -14.68 -5.02
C SER A 117 20.39 -15.80 -5.76
N LYS A 118 21.07 -16.90 -6.10
CA LYS A 118 20.41 -18.06 -6.71
C LYS A 118 19.33 -18.66 -5.79
N ARG A 119 19.53 -18.67 -4.47
CA ARG A 119 18.53 -19.13 -3.49
C ARG A 119 17.30 -18.22 -3.40
N VAL A 120 17.47 -16.92 -3.66
CA VAL A 120 16.35 -15.95 -3.65
C VAL A 120 15.45 -16.09 -4.87
N VAL A 121 15.98 -16.61 -5.99
CA VAL A 121 15.25 -16.72 -7.26
C VAL A 121 13.94 -17.52 -7.13
N ASP A 122 13.94 -18.63 -6.42
CA ASP A 122 12.73 -19.44 -6.24
C ASP A 122 11.65 -18.68 -5.47
N GLY A 123 12.04 -17.82 -4.52
CA GLY A 123 11.13 -16.94 -3.80
C GLY A 123 10.47 -15.90 -4.71
N ILE A 124 11.20 -15.40 -5.71
CA ILE A 124 10.65 -14.45 -6.71
C ILE A 124 9.54 -15.14 -7.51
N PHE A 125 9.78 -16.36 -8.00
CA PHE A 125 8.77 -17.11 -8.76
C PHE A 125 7.56 -17.47 -7.93
N ALA A 126 7.76 -17.89 -6.66
CA ALA A 126 6.67 -18.15 -5.73
C ALA A 126 5.81 -16.89 -5.52
N GLU A 127 6.43 -15.72 -5.40
CA GLU A 127 5.71 -14.45 -5.24
C GLU A 127 4.95 -14.05 -6.52
N ILE A 128 5.55 -14.22 -7.70
CA ILE A 128 4.88 -13.97 -8.98
C ILE A 128 3.66 -14.88 -9.14
N ALA A 129 3.81 -16.18 -8.86
CA ALA A 129 2.74 -17.17 -8.98
C ALA A 129 1.54 -16.92 -8.03
N ARG A 130 1.76 -16.24 -6.90
CA ARG A 130 0.70 -15.89 -5.95
C ARG A 130 -0.18 -14.72 -6.43
N ARG A 131 0.22 -14.00 -7.48
CA ARG A 131 -0.47 -12.82 -7.96
C ARG A 131 -1.28 -13.14 -9.21
N PRO A 132 -2.57 -12.82 -9.26
CA PRO A 132 -3.40 -13.08 -10.43
C PRO A 132 -2.97 -12.23 -11.64
N PHE A 133 -2.44 -11.04 -11.40
CA PHE A 133 -1.96 -10.11 -12.43
C PHE A 133 -0.61 -9.53 -11.97
N PRO A 134 0.48 -10.29 -12.09
CA PRO A 134 1.78 -9.83 -11.64
C PRO A 134 2.32 -8.70 -12.54
N ASP A 135 2.87 -7.67 -11.92
CA ASP A 135 3.65 -6.61 -12.56
C ASP A 135 5.04 -6.63 -11.93
N VAL A 136 6.06 -6.88 -12.74
CA VAL A 136 7.43 -7.10 -12.31
C VAL A 136 8.32 -5.99 -12.83
N LEU A 137 8.93 -5.24 -11.91
CA LEU A 137 9.91 -4.22 -12.24
C LEU A 137 11.31 -4.72 -11.88
N VAL A 138 12.20 -4.77 -12.85
CA VAL A 138 13.61 -5.17 -12.72
C VAL A 138 14.48 -3.94 -12.83
N ILE A 139 15.25 -3.61 -11.78
CA ILE A 139 16.06 -2.40 -11.69
C ILE A 139 17.52 -2.78 -11.52
N GLY A 140 18.35 -2.45 -12.52
CA GLY A 140 19.79 -2.68 -12.47
C GLY A 140 20.54 -1.48 -11.86
N HIS A 141 21.58 -1.78 -11.08
CA HIS A 141 22.45 -0.79 -10.44
C HIS A 141 23.92 -1.16 -10.64
N THR A 142 24.79 -0.15 -10.50
CA THR A 142 26.25 -0.30 -10.51
C THR A 142 26.86 0.33 -9.27
N ASP A 143 28.12 0.04 -9.01
CA ASP A 143 28.94 0.86 -8.11
C ASP A 143 29.33 2.20 -8.76
N ALA A 144 30.14 2.99 -8.05
CA ALA A 144 30.53 4.33 -8.47
C ALA A 144 31.78 4.35 -9.37
N LEU A 145 32.23 3.20 -9.89
CA LEU A 145 33.35 3.12 -10.81
C LEU A 145 32.91 3.50 -12.24
N GLY A 146 33.74 4.28 -12.94
CA GLY A 146 33.53 4.65 -14.34
C GLY A 146 32.55 5.82 -14.55
N SER A 147 32.28 6.12 -15.81
CA SER A 147 31.39 7.22 -16.20
C SER A 147 29.93 6.85 -16.06
N ASP A 148 29.07 7.87 -15.96
CA ASP A 148 27.61 7.69 -15.90
C ASP A 148 27.11 6.92 -17.12
N GLN A 149 27.60 7.24 -18.31
CA GLN A 149 27.17 6.58 -19.54
C GLN A 149 27.48 5.06 -19.53
N VAL A 150 28.67 4.68 -19.05
CA VAL A 150 29.06 3.26 -18.93
C VAL A 150 28.17 2.56 -17.88
N ASN A 151 27.95 3.22 -16.75
CA ASN A 151 27.13 2.66 -15.67
C ASN A 151 25.65 2.53 -16.07
N ASP A 152 25.11 3.47 -16.84
CA ASP A 152 23.75 3.39 -17.37
C ASP A 152 23.59 2.19 -18.32
N ALA A 153 24.54 2.02 -19.24
CA ALA A 153 24.51 0.88 -20.15
C ALA A 153 24.65 -0.46 -19.41
N LEU A 154 25.60 -0.55 -18.47
CA LEU A 154 25.84 -1.78 -17.70
C LEU A 154 24.65 -2.15 -16.79
N SER A 155 24.08 -1.16 -16.11
CA SER A 155 22.92 -1.39 -15.26
C SER A 155 21.70 -1.86 -16.07
N ARG A 156 21.47 -1.27 -17.24
CA ARG A 156 20.43 -1.69 -18.17
C ARG A 156 20.67 -3.11 -18.66
N GLN A 157 21.87 -3.45 -19.09
CA GLN A 157 22.22 -4.80 -19.51
C GLN A 157 21.97 -5.84 -18.42
N ARG A 158 22.30 -5.54 -17.15
CA ARG A 158 22.02 -6.43 -16.02
C ARG A 158 20.52 -6.65 -15.83
N ALA A 159 19.73 -5.58 -15.89
CA ALA A 159 18.28 -5.67 -15.78
C ALA A 159 17.67 -6.51 -16.93
N ASP A 160 18.14 -6.30 -18.15
CA ASP A 160 17.67 -7.05 -19.33
C ASP A 160 18.07 -8.54 -19.25
N THR A 161 19.23 -8.87 -18.68
CA THR A 161 19.66 -10.26 -18.43
C THR A 161 18.70 -10.95 -17.45
N VAL A 162 18.33 -10.29 -16.37
CA VAL A 162 17.35 -10.81 -15.40
C VAL A 162 15.97 -10.95 -16.03
N ARG A 163 15.54 -9.94 -16.80
CA ARG A 163 14.27 -9.99 -17.53
C ARG A 163 14.21 -11.20 -18.46
N ALA A 164 15.26 -11.45 -19.23
CA ALA A 164 15.35 -12.59 -20.14
C ALA A 164 15.25 -13.94 -19.39
N GLU A 165 15.88 -14.04 -18.22
CA GLU A 165 15.80 -15.24 -17.37
C GLU A 165 14.38 -15.46 -16.83
N LEU A 166 13.68 -14.41 -16.39
CA LEU A 166 12.29 -14.50 -15.93
C LEU A 166 11.37 -14.98 -17.06
N ILE A 167 11.54 -14.43 -18.27
CA ILE A 167 10.78 -14.86 -19.48
C ILE A 167 11.09 -16.33 -19.79
N ARG A 168 12.35 -16.73 -19.80
CA ARG A 168 12.76 -18.12 -20.07
C ARG A 168 12.10 -19.12 -19.10
N ARG A 169 11.84 -18.70 -17.88
CA ARG A 169 11.16 -19.50 -16.84
C ARG A 169 9.63 -19.35 -16.85
N GLY A 170 9.05 -18.66 -17.85
CA GLY A 170 7.61 -18.64 -18.09
C GLY A 170 6.86 -17.40 -17.60
N VAL A 171 7.56 -16.36 -17.14
CA VAL A 171 6.88 -15.07 -16.84
C VAL A 171 6.59 -14.36 -18.16
N ALA A 172 5.35 -13.90 -18.35
CA ALA A 172 4.93 -13.21 -19.58
C ALA A 172 5.72 -11.89 -19.77
N SER A 173 6.22 -11.65 -20.94
CA SER A 173 7.12 -10.53 -21.26
C SER A 173 6.49 -9.16 -21.05
N GLU A 174 5.18 -9.07 -21.27
CA GLU A 174 4.35 -7.87 -21.06
C GLU A 174 4.22 -7.49 -19.58
N ASN A 175 4.42 -8.44 -18.68
CA ASN A 175 4.36 -8.21 -17.24
C ASN A 175 5.71 -7.80 -16.65
N ILE A 176 6.78 -7.67 -17.47
CA ILE A 176 8.12 -7.38 -16.96
C ILE A 176 8.67 -6.11 -17.60
N GLN A 177 8.92 -5.11 -16.78
CA GLN A 177 9.67 -3.92 -17.14
C GLN A 177 11.11 -4.02 -16.60
N ALA A 178 12.10 -3.69 -17.44
CA ALA A 178 13.50 -3.59 -17.01
C ALA A 178 13.99 -2.16 -17.18
N ILE A 179 14.73 -1.65 -16.19
CA ILE A 179 15.36 -0.32 -16.21
C ILE A 179 16.77 -0.36 -15.64
N GLY A 180 17.64 0.53 -16.11
CA GLY A 180 18.97 0.77 -15.55
C GLY A 180 18.98 2.09 -14.79
N ARG A 181 19.54 2.11 -13.59
CA ARG A 181 19.75 3.32 -12.79
C ARG A 181 21.22 3.74 -12.68
N GLY A 182 22.14 2.96 -13.25
CA GLY A 182 23.57 3.23 -13.09
C GLY A 182 23.97 3.33 -11.63
N LYS A 183 24.78 4.33 -11.29
CA LYS A 183 25.25 4.63 -9.93
C LYS A 183 24.38 5.63 -9.14
N ARG A 184 23.25 6.09 -9.71
CA ARG A 184 22.42 7.17 -9.14
C ARG A 184 21.61 6.79 -7.89
N ASP A 185 21.48 5.52 -7.60
CA ASP A 185 20.65 5.01 -6.49
C ASP A 185 21.45 3.93 -5.72
N PRO A 186 22.50 4.33 -4.98
CA PRO A 186 23.35 3.39 -4.27
C PRO A 186 22.68 2.86 -3.01
N ALA A 187 22.72 1.54 -2.77
CA ALA A 187 22.31 0.93 -1.51
C ALA A 187 23.24 1.37 -0.36
N VAL A 188 24.51 1.60 -0.69
CA VAL A 188 25.50 2.13 0.23
C VAL A 188 26.07 3.41 -0.37
N PRO A 189 25.87 4.56 0.27
CA PRO A 189 26.46 5.82 -0.17
C PRO A 189 27.98 5.66 -0.40
N THR A 190 28.44 5.94 -1.61
CA THR A 190 29.81 5.69 -2.02
C THR A 190 30.29 6.87 -2.91
N PRO A 191 31.45 7.45 -2.63
CA PRO A 191 32.02 8.49 -3.47
C PRO A 191 32.30 8.01 -4.90
N ASP A 192 32.30 8.92 -5.87
CA ASP A 192 32.66 8.62 -7.25
C ASP A 192 34.08 8.02 -7.33
N GLY A 193 34.24 7.04 -8.22
CA GLY A 193 35.50 6.32 -8.42
C GLY A 193 35.82 5.25 -7.37
N VAL A 194 34.90 4.97 -6.42
CA VAL A 194 35.10 3.94 -5.40
C VAL A 194 34.23 2.71 -5.70
N ALA A 195 34.84 1.52 -5.61
CA ALA A 195 34.15 0.26 -5.76
C ALA A 195 33.33 -0.08 -4.51
N GLU A 196 32.07 -0.46 -4.67
CA GLU A 196 31.23 -0.99 -3.59
C GLU A 196 30.40 -2.17 -4.12
N PRO A 197 30.76 -3.41 -3.75
CA PRO A 197 30.08 -4.61 -4.22
C PRO A 197 28.58 -4.64 -3.96
N ARG A 198 28.11 -4.07 -2.84
CA ARG A 198 26.69 -4.02 -2.48
C ARG A 198 25.87 -3.12 -3.40
N ASN A 199 26.51 -2.22 -4.13
CA ASN A 199 25.86 -1.40 -5.15
C ASN A 199 25.74 -2.12 -6.50
N ARG A 200 26.50 -3.20 -6.75
CA ARG A 200 26.40 -4.04 -7.96
C ARG A 200 25.28 -5.05 -7.84
N ARG A 201 24.05 -4.59 -7.93
CA ARG A 201 22.85 -5.35 -7.66
C ARG A 201 21.78 -5.19 -8.74
N VAL A 202 20.83 -6.09 -8.74
CA VAL A 202 19.53 -5.93 -9.41
C VAL A 202 18.44 -6.08 -8.37
N GLU A 203 17.54 -5.14 -8.34
CA GLU A 203 16.32 -5.20 -7.53
C GLU A 203 15.16 -5.69 -8.41
N ILE A 204 14.33 -6.57 -7.85
CA ILE A 204 13.13 -7.09 -8.50
C ILE A 204 11.96 -6.75 -7.59
N VAL A 205 11.04 -5.93 -8.08
CA VAL A 205 9.82 -5.54 -7.38
C VAL A 205 8.65 -6.24 -8.04
N VAL A 206 7.91 -7.06 -7.29
CA VAL A 206 6.70 -7.77 -7.73
C VAL A 206 5.49 -7.07 -7.12
N ARG A 207 4.61 -6.54 -7.99
CA ARG A 207 3.41 -5.77 -7.61
C ARG A 207 2.15 -6.48 -8.06
#